data_2bc46feb774c29bf547fde14b0e87e7b
#
_entry.id   2bc46feb774c29bf547fde14b0e87e7b
#
_cell.length_a   1.000
_cell.length_b   1.000
_cell.length_c   1.000
_cell.angle_alpha   90.00
_cell.angle_beta   90.00
_cell.angle_gamma   90.00
#
_symmetry.space_group_name_H-M   'P 1'
#
loop_
_entity.id
_entity.type
_entity.pdbx_description
1 polymer ?
#
loop_
_entity_poly.entity_id
_entity_poly.type
_entity_poly.pdbx_seq_one_letter_code
_entity_poly.pdbx_strand_id
1 'polypeptide(L)'
;DKANPSVSLIFAHALAQFNFILVKGDGLEDNVKVTKITMKGVQLPTAVNLSDNSLVLAGANPIDALDVDAENGTVITAGGAEIKSSIMVAPIIATALKLDIETTAGNFTDVAVKPAAEATNFEAGTSYKISLTFRKKAVVTEASVTPWKEGTGSGTVE
;
A
#
# COMPACT_ATOMS: atom_id res chain seq x y z
N ASP A 1 -29.48 -29.96 30.29
CA ASP A 1 -28.27 -29.95 29.44
C ASP A 1 -28.12 -28.56 28.84
N LYS A 2 -27.15 -27.80 29.36
CA LYS A 2 -26.72 -26.54 28.71
C LYS A 2 -25.95 -26.96 27.46
N ALA A 3 -26.59 -26.96 26.31
CA ALA A 3 -25.91 -27.03 25.05
C ALA A 3 -24.85 -25.93 25.00
N ASN A 4 -23.59 -26.32 24.88
CA ASN A 4 -22.49 -25.38 24.74
C ASN A 4 -22.59 -24.79 23.33
N PRO A 5 -23.10 -23.56 23.14
CA PRO A 5 -23.25 -23.02 21.78
C PRO A 5 -21.85 -22.78 21.22
N SER A 6 -21.47 -23.57 20.21
CA SER A 6 -20.29 -23.27 19.42
C SER A 6 -20.59 -22.05 18.55
N VAL A 7 -19.96 -20.92 18.84
CA VAL A 7 -20.04 -19.73 18.01
C VAL A 7 -18.89 -19.78 17.01
N SER A 8 -19.21 -19.82 15.71
CA SER A 8 -18.22 -19.65 14.67
C SER A 8 -17.98 -18.16 14.45
N LEU A 9 -16.75 -17.69 14.71
CA LEU A 9 -16.35 -16.32 14.42
C LEU A 9 -15.60 -16.30 13.09
N ILE A 10 -16.09 -15.52 12.16
CA ILE A 10 -15.43 -15.29 10.87
C ILE A 10 -14.83 -13.88 10.92
N PHE A 11 -13.49 -13.82 10.77
CA PHE A 11 -12.77 -12.55 10.70
C PHE A 11 -12.46 -12.25 9.24
N ALA A 12 -12.77 -11.04 8.79
CA ALA A 12 -12.39 -10.51 7.50
C ALA A 12 -11.58 -9.23 7.68
N HIS A 13 -10.52 -9.07 6.88
CA HIS A 13 -9.77 -7.82 6.85
C HIS A 13 -10.62 -6.72 6.21
N ALA A 14 -10.85 -5.64 6.94
CA ALA A 14 -11.66 -4.50 6.48
C ALA A 14 -10.83 -3.44 5.74
N LEU A 15 -9.50 -3.60 5.68
CA LEU A 15 -8.56 -2.62 5.12
C LEU A 15 -7.85 -3.17 3.89
N ALA A 16 -7.41 -2.28 3.02
CA ALA A 16 -6.45 -2.54 1.95
C ALA A 16 -5.03 -2.31 2.47
N GLN A 17 -4.10 -3.22 2.17
CA GLN A 17 -2.68 -3.10 2.54
C GLN A 17 -1.85 -2.71 1.32
N PHE A 18 -0.91 -1.80 1.50
CA PHE A 18 0.01 -1.34 0.46
C PHE A 18 1.46 -1.58 0.84
N ASN A 19 2.21 -2.19 -0.07
CA ASN A 19 3.64 -2.43 0.02
C ASN A 19 4.32 -1.80 -1.19
N PHE A 20 5.50 -1.20 -1.02
CA PHE A 20 6.19 -0.48 -2.07
C PHE A 20 7.48 -1.20 -2.46
N ILE A 21 7.72 -1.29 -3.79
CA ILE A 21 8.97 -1.78 -4.38
C ILE A 21 9.55 -0.67 -5.24
N LEU A 22 10.79 -0.30 -4.97
CA LEU A 22 11.52 0.76 -5.67
C LEU A 22 12.42 0.15 -6.73
N VAL A 23 12.12 0.41 -8.00
CA VAL A 23 12.84 -0.16 -9.13
C VAL A 23 13.64 0.92 -9.85
N LYS A 24 14.92 0.67 -10.08
CA LYS A 24 15.77 1.54 -10.89
C LYS A 24 15.48 1.32 -12.37
N GLY A 25 15.04 2.39 -13.03
CA GLY A 25 14.86 2.44 -14.48
C GLY A 25 16.03 3.13 -15.18
N ASP A 26 15.90 3.31 -16.48
CA ASP A 26 16.95 3.81 -17.35
C ASP A 26 17.44 5.21 -16.98
N GLY A 27 18.74 5.37 -16.92
CA GLY A 27 19.41 6.65 -16.72
C GLY A 27 19.35 7.19 -15.28
N LEU A 28 18.73 6.51 -14.33
CA LEU A 28 18.81 6.91 -12.93
C LEU A 28 20.23 6.68 -12.41
N GLU A 29 20.76 7.64 -11.68
CA GLU A 29 22.08 7.53 -11.05
C GLU A 29 22.09 6.45 -9.96
N ASP A 30 23.26 5.91 -9.66
CA ASP A 30 23.44 4.98 -8.55
C ASP A 30 23.28 5.69 -7.21
N ASN A 31 22.85 4.94 -6.20
CA ASN A 31 22.67 5.42 -4.83
C ASN A 31 21.57 6.48 -4.61
N VAL A 32 20.71 6.72 -5.59
CA VAL A 32 19.50 7.51 -5.36
C VAL A 32 18.62 6.78 -4.34
N LYS A 33 18.16 7.53 -3.35
CA LYS A 33 17.33 6.99 -2.25
C LYS A 33 15.96 7.65 -2.26
N VAL A 34 14.93 6.88 -1.94
CA VAL A 34 13.64 7.42 -1.54
C VAL A 34 13.71 7.75 -0.05
N THR A 35 13.38 8.96 0.30
CA THR A 35 13.40 9.47 1.68
C THR A 35 12.01 9.59 2.28
N LYS A 36 10.98 9.74 1.43
CA LYS A 36 9.59 9.84 1.88
C LYS A 36 8.64 9.44 0.78
N ILE A 37 7.54 8.76 1.13
CA ILE A 37 6.36 8.61 0.29
C ILE A 37 5.14 9.07 1.08
N THR A 38 4.36 9.97 0.51
CA THR A 38 3.09 10.43 1.07
C THR A 38 1.95 9.94 0.19
N MET A 39 0.99 9.22 0.77
CA MET A 39 -0.23 8.79 0.10
C MET A 39 -1.29 9.87 0.22
N LYS A 40 -1.86 10.28 -0.91
CA LYS A 40 -2.98 11.23 -0.98
C LYS A 40 -4.27 10.53 -1.39
N GLY A 41 -5.41 11.09 -0.98
CA GLY A 41 -6.72 10.52 -1.29
C GLY A 41 -7.06 9.27 -0.49
N VAL A 42 -6.39 9.05 0.62
CA VAL A 42 -6.57 7.89 1.51
C VAL A 42 -7.24 8.30 2.83
N GLN A 43 -7.88 7.35 3.48
CA GLN A 43 -8.51 7.56 4.78
C GLN A 43 -8.07 6.48 5.76
N LEU A 44 -7.75 6.90 6.98
CA LEU A 44 -7.48 5.97 8.08
C LEU A 44 -8.78 5.68 8.84
N PRO A 45 -9.01 4.42 9.21
CA PRO A 45 -10.08 4.08 10.11
C PRO A 45 -9.73 4.54 11.53
N THR A 46 -10.71 5.13 12.21
CA THR A 46 -10.60 5.53 13.61
C THR A 46 -11.36 4.58 14.53
N ALA A 47 -12.39 3.90 14.01
CA ALA A 47 -13.17 2.91 14.74
C ALA A 47 -13.88 1.95 13.78
N VAL A 48 -14.43 0.89 14.32
CA VAL A 48 -15.36 -0.02 13.65
C VAL A 48 -16.70 0.05 14.38
N ASN A 49 -17.76 0.25 13.63
CA ASN A 49 -19.13 0.19 14.17
C ASN A 49 -19.55 -1.29 14.26
N LEU A 50 -19.72 -1.80 15.46
CA LEU A 50 -20.04 -3.21 15.69
C LEU A 50 -21.49 -3.57 15.33
N SER A 51 -22.37 -2.59 15.07
CA SER A 51 -23.75 -2.88 14.70
C SER A 51 -23.91 -3.29 13.23
N ASP A 52 -23.03 -2.80 12.35
CA ASP A 52 -23.09 -3.01 10.91
C ASP A 52 -21.73 -3.34 10.27
N ASN A 53 -20.68 -3.45 11.09
CA ASN A 53 -19.28 -3.67 10.68
C ASN A 53 -18.70 -2.58 9.76
N SER A 54 -19.30 -1.41 9.73
CA SER A 54 -18.79 -0.28 8.94
C SER A 54 -17.56 0.36 9.60
N LEU A 55 -16.67 0.91 8.76
CA LEU A 55 -15.51 1.68 9.22
C LEU A 55 -15.92 3.13 9.51
N VAL A 56 -15.55 3.63 10.67
CA VAL A 56 -15.56 5.07 10.95
C VAL A 56 -14.22 5.64 10.49
N LEU A 57 -14.25 6.57 9.56
CA LEU A 57 -13.05 7.10 8.90
C LEU A 57 -12.72 8.49 9.45
N ALA A 58 -11.42 8.74 9.61
CA ALA A 58 -10.91 10.10 9.72
C ALA A 58 -11.09 10.83 8.37
N GLY A 59 -11.09 12.16 8.40
CA GLY A 59 -11.13 12.95 7.16
C GLY A 59 -9.99 12.56 6.21
N ALA A 60 -10.18 12.82 4.91
CA ALA A 60 -9.18 12.53 3.89
C ALA A 60 -7.96 13.47 4.05
N ASN A 61 -6.98 13.04 4.80
CA ASN A 61 -5.71 13.74 4.99
C ASN A 61 -4.59 12.95 4.29
N PRO A 62 -3.56 13.62 3.75
CA PRO A 62 -2.35 12.94 3.30
C PRO A 62 -1.74 12.13 4.46
N ILE A 63 -1.29 10.92 4.15
CA ILE A 63 -0.70 10.01 5.12
C ILE A 63 0.72 9.70 4.66
N ASP A 64 1.68 9.87 5.55
CA ASP A 64 3.04 9.42 5.30
C ASP A 64 3.09 7.89 5.32
N ALA A 65 3.35 7.33 4.15
CA ALA A 65 3.29 5.88 3.92
C ALA A 65 4.58 5.15 4.26
N LEU A 66 5.57 5.85 4.76
CA LEU A 66 6.88 5.29 5.01
C LEU A 66 7.33 5.47 6.44
N ASP A 67 7.62 4.33 7.04
CA ASP A 67 8.74 4.21 7.93
C ASP A 67 9.97 3.83 7.08
N VAL A 68 10.45 4.78 6.31
CA VAL A 68 11.84 4.72 5.85
C VAL A 68 12.65 4.91 7.10
N ASP A 69 13.72 4.14 7.24
CA ASP A 69 14.83 4.55 8.08
C ASP A 69 15.05 6.06 7.84
N ALA A 70 14.46 6.89 8.71
CA ALA A 70 14.24 8.32 8.47
C ALA A 70 15.57 9.08 8.31
N GLU A 71 16.69 8.47 8.71
CA GLU A 71 18.02 9.03 8.55
C GLU A 71 18.66 8.68 7.20
N ASN A 72 18.33 7.54 6.60
CA ASN A 72 19.11 7.02 5.48
C ASN A 72 18.33 6.82 4.16
N GLY A 73 17.02 6.76 4.18
CA GLY A 73 16.21 6.45 3.00
C GLY A 73 16.45 5.04 2.44
N THR A 74 15.62 4.60 1.50
CA THR A 74 15.77 3.31 0.83
C THR A 74 16.42 3.49 -0.53
N VAL A 75 17.55 2.81 -0.78
CA VAL A 75 18.25 2.87 -2.08
C VAL A 75 17.41 2.21 -3.16
N ILE A 76 17.26 2.88 -4.29
CA ILE A 76 16.56 2.36 -5.46
C ILE A 76 17.52 1.43 -6.22
N THR A 77 17.11 0.17 -6.45
CA THR A 77 17.96 -0.86 -7.08
C THR A 77 17.31 -1.43 -8.35
N ALA A 78 18.13 -1.94 -9.27
CA ALA A 78 17.65 -2.57 -10.51
C ALA A 78 16.82 -3.84 -10.25
N GLY A 79 17.15 -4.58 -9.19
CA GLY A 79 16.42 -5.78 -8.78
C GLY A 79 15.13 -5.50 -8.00
N GLY A 80 14.85 -4.22 -7.72
CA GLY A 80 13.77 -3.80 -6.84
C GLY A 80 14.19 -3.82 -5.37
N ALA A 81 13.98 -2.72 -4.67
CA ALA A 81 14.18 -2.60 -3.23
C ALA A 81 12.82 -2.53 -2.55
N GLU A 82 12.50 -3.51 -1.73
CA GLU A 82 11.24 -3.54 -0.97
C GLU A 82 11.36 -2.64 0.26
N ILE A 83 10.35 -1.79 0.45
CA ILE A 83 10.22 -1.02 1.68
C ILE A 83 9.63 -1.93 2.75
N LYS A 84 10.29 -2.02 3.90
CA LYS A 84 9.95 -2.98 4.96
C LYS A 84 8.62 -2.70 5.65
N SER A 85 8.17 -1.44 5.65
CA SER A 85 6.89 -1.07 6.24
C SER A 85 5.76 -1.18 5.22
N SER A 86 4.60 -1.63 5.68
CA SER A 86 3.36 -1.60 4.92
C SER A 86 2.38 -0.62 5.56
N ILE A 87 1.50 -0.05 4.77
CA ILE A 87 0.42 0.79 5.27
C ILE A 87 -0.92 0.14 5.00
N MET A 88 -1.82 0.25 5.96
CA MET A 88 -3.21 -0.22 5.84
C MET A 88 -4.15 0.97 5.91
N VAL A 89 -5.02 1.10 4.92
CA VAL A 89 -6.00 2.18 4.79
C VAL A 89 -7.38 1.62 4.43
N ALA A 90 -8.41 2.44 4.55
CA ALA A 90 -9.73 2.07 4.06
C ALA A 90 -9.69 1.78 2.54
N PRO A 91 -10.61 0.95 2.01
CA PRO A 91 -10.75 0.74 0.58
C PRO A 91 -10.87 2.06 -0.19
N ILE A 92 -10.21 2.15 -1.34
CA ILE A 92 -10.06 3.41 -2.08
C ILE A 92 -10.47 3.22 -3.53
N ILE A 93 -11.16 4.21 -4.10
CA ILE A 93 -11.35 4.29 -5.55
C ILE A 93 -9.97 4.53 -6.20
N ALA A 94 -9.59 3.70 -7.15
CA ALA A 94 -8.25 3.70 -7.74
C ALA A 94 -7.83 5.05 -8.33
N THR A 95 -8.76 5.82 -8.88
CA THR A 95 -8.47 7.14 -9.45
C THR A 95 -8.15 8.21 -8.40
N ALA A 96 -8.46 7.95 -7.13
CA ALA A 96 -8.21 8.91 -6.04
C ALA A 96 -6.80 8.77 -5.44
N LEU A 97 -6.16 7.60 -5.56
CA LEU A 97 -4.85 7.35 -4.97
C LEU A 97 -3.74 8.02 -5.77
N LYS A 98 -3.04 8.92 -5.11
CA LYS A 98 -1.85 9.60 -5.63
C LYS A 98 -0.73 9.54 -4.60
N LEU A 99 0.51 9.56 -5.09
CA LEU A 99 1.70 9.57 -4.24
C LEU A 99 2.50 10.84 -4.48
N ASP A 100 3.01 11.44 -3.41
CA ASP A 100 4.13 12.35 -3.44
C ASP A 100 5.36 11.60 -2.93
N ILE A 101 6.47 11.68 -3.67
CA ILE A 101 7.67 10.90 -3.41
C ILE A 101 8.85 11.86 -3.35
N GLU A 102 9.58 11.84 -2.22
CA GLU A 102 10.80 12.59 -2.04
C GLU A 102 12.01 11.65 -2.23
N THR A 103 12.97 12.09 -3.01
CA THR A 103 14.21 11.36 -3.25
C THR A 103 15.42 12.27 -3.12
N THR A 104 16.60 11.68 -2.97
CA THR A 104 17.86 12.44 -2.96
C THR A 104 18.19 13.09 -4.30
N ALA A 105 17.49 12.74 -5.37
CA ALA A 105 17.68 13.28 -6.73
C ALA A 105 16.55 14.24 -7.16
N GLY A 106 15.54 14.46 -6.32
CA GLY A 106 14.40 15.34 -6.59
C GLY A 106 13.08 14.76 -6.12
N ASN A 107 12.02 15.55 -6.23
CA ASN A 107 10.69 15.21 -5.74
C ASN A 107 9.73 14.97 -6.91
N PHE A 108 8.82 14.03 -6.71
CA PHE A 108 7.74 13.69 -7.64
C PHE A 108 6.41 13.91 -6.94
N THR A 109 5.51 14.64 -7.56
CA THR A 109 4.20 14.96 -6.98
C THR A 109 3.08 14.41 -7.83
N ASP A 110 1.95 14.05 -7.18
CA ASP A 110 0.74 13.57 -7.83
C ASP A 110 0.93 12.34 -8.73
N VAL A 111 1.87 11.46 -8.38
CA VAL A 111 2.09 10.20 -9.09
C VAL A 111 0.85 9.34 -8.94
N ALA A 112 0.13 9.11 -10.04
CA ALA A 112 -1.08 8.30 -10.04
C ALA A 112 -0.73 6.81 -9.90
N VAL A 113 -1.39 6.13 -8.98
CA VAL A 113 -1.28 4.68 -8.81
C VAL A 113 -2.48 4.04 -9.46
N LYS A 114 -2.22 3.13 -10.41
CA LYS A 114 -3.28 2.36 -11.07
C LYS A 114 -3.24 0.92 -10.59
N PRO A 115 -4.37 0.33 -10.19
CA PRO A 115 -4.42 -1.09 -9.92
C PRO A 115 -4.16 -1.88 -11.22
N ALA A 116 -3.91 -3.19 -11.10
CA ALA A 116 -3.79 -4.06 -12.25
C ALA A 116 -5.05 -3.98 -13.13
N ALA A 117 -4.89 -4.25 -14.43
CA ALA A 117 -5.88 -4.04 -15.47
C ALA A 117 -7.33 -4.30 -15.01
N GLU A 118 -8.19 -3.30 -15.26
CA GLU A 118 -9.65 -3.31 -15.06
C GLU A 118 -10.18 -3.19 -13.61
N ALA A 119 -9.33 -3.24 -12.57
CA ALA A 119 -9.79 -2.96 -11.23
C ALA A 119 -10.05 -1.45 -11.06
N THR A 120 -11.23 -1.10 -10.60
CA THR A 120 -11.63 0.29 -10.33
C THR A 120 -11.33 0.73 -8.91
N ASN A 121 -11.08 -0.22 -8.00
CA ASN A 121 -10.89 0.01 -6.59
C ASN A 121 -9.73 -0.80 -6.02
N PHE A 122 -9.19 -0.31 -4.90
CA PHE A 122 -8.37 -1.08 -3.98
C PHE A 122 -9.28 -1.64 -2.90
N GLU A 123 -9.44 -2.96 -2.88
CA GLU A 123 -10.45 -3.66 -2.10
C GLU A 123 -9.96 -3.99 -0.68
N ALA A 124 -10.90 -4.09 0.26
CA ALA A 124 -10.65 -4.63 1.58
C ALA A 124 -10.12 -6.07 1.53
N GLY A 125 -9.30 -6.43 2.51
CA GLY A 125 -8.74 -7.78 2.61
C GLY A 125 -7.70 -8.12 1.54
N THR A 126 -7.24 -7.13 0.79
CA THR A 126 -6.27 -7.32 -0.29
C THR A 126 -4.97 -6.60 0.01
N SER A 127 -3.84 -7.31 -0.19
CA SER A 127 -2.50 -6.72 -0.13
C SER A 127 -2.03 -6.38 -1.54
N TYR A 128 -1.62 -5.14 -1.75
CA TYR A 128 -1.16 -4.62 -3.03
C TYR A 128 0.34 -4.34 -2.98
N LYS A 129 1.08 -4.86 -3.96
CA LYS A 129 2.47 -4.48 -4.21
C LYS A 129 2.52 -3.39 -5.28
N ILE A 130 3.00 -2.21 -4.91
CA ILE A 130 3.15 -1.07 -5.82
C ILE A 130 4.61 -0.98 -6.23
N SER A 131 4.90 -1.23 -7.50
CA SER A 131 6.23 -1.05 -8.08
C SER A 131 6.38 0.35 -8.63
N LEU A 132 7.32 1.10 -8.07
CA LEU A 132 7.66 2.46 -8.48
C LEU A 132 8.96 2.43 -9.29
N THR A 133 8.89 2.70 -10.59
CA THR A 133 10.06 2.73 -11.47
C THR A 133 10.56 4.16 -11.65
N PHE A 134 11.79 4.43 -11.26
CA PHE A 134 12.44 5.73 -11.31
C PHE A 134 13.41 5.84 -12.48
N ARG A 135 13.29 6.89 -13.31
CA ARG A 135 14.16 7.17 -14.48
C ARG A 135 14.73 8.58 -14.42
N LYS A 136 15.85 8.84 -15.08
CA LYS A 136 16.58 10.13 -15.06
C LYS A 136 15.75 11.34 -15.55
N LYS A 137 14.79 11.16 -16.42
CA LYS A 137 13.82 12.19 -16.84
C LYS A 137 12.51 11.99 -16.09
N ALA A 138 12.58 12.24 -14.86
CA ALA A 138 11.74 12.98 -13.95
C ALA A 138 10.28 12.67 -13.81
N VAL A 139 9.67 11.78 -14.45
CA VAL A 139 8.29 11.42 -14.13
C VAL A 139 8.25 9.94 -13.88
N VAL A 140 7.86 9.54 -12.66
CA VAL A 140 7.40 8.18 -12.42
C VAL A 140 6.22 7.97 -13.35
N THR A 141 6.49 7.33 -14.48
CA THR A 141 5.52 7.23 -15.55
C THR A 141 4.56 6.07 -15.34
N GLU A 142 4.92 5.12 -14.47
CA GLU A 142 4.09 3.93 -14.24
C GLU A 142 4.25 3.39 -12.83
N ALA A 143 3.16 3.36 -12.09
CA ALA A 143 3.01 2.51 -10.93
C ALA A 143 2.17 1.29 -11.33
N SER A 144 2.78 0.10 -11.33
CA SER A 144 2.06 -1.15 -11.57
C SER A 144 1.70 -1.83 -10.25
N VAL A 145 0.51 -2.38 -10.18
CA VAL A 145 0.00 -3.06 -9.00
C VAL A 145 -0.27 -4.51 -9.32
N THR A 146 0.31 -5.42 -8.56
CA THR A 146 0.00 -6.84 -8.63
C THR A 146 -0.78 -7.24 -7.36
N PRO A 147 -2.03 -7.67 -7.47
CA PRO A 147 -2.76 -8.19 -6.31
C PRO A 147 -2.13 -9.51 -5.86
N TRP A 148 -1.86 -9.62 -4.58
CA TRP A 148 -1.41 -10.87 -3.98
C TRP A 148 -2.62 -11.64 -3.46
N LYS A 149 -2.88 -12.82 -4.01
CA LYS A 149 -3.87 -13.73 -3.45
C LYS A 149 -3.23 -14.50 -2.30
N GLU A 150 -3.80 -14.37 -1.12
CA GLU A 150 -3.45 -15.27 -0.02
C GLU A 150 -3.77 -16.73 -0.42
N GLY A 151 -2.77 -17.60 -0.32
CA GLY A 151 -2.98 -19.02 -0.37
C GLY A 151 -3.69 -19.48 0.91
N THR A 152 -4.85 -20.12 0.78
CA THR A 152 -5.53 -20.76 1.91
C THR A 152 -4.76 -22.02 2.30
N GLY A 153 -4.13 -22.00 3.49
CA GLY A 153 -3.58 -23.19 4.13
C GLY A 153 -4.55 -23.69 5.19
N SER A 154 -5.03 -24.93 5.10
CA SER A 154 -5.75 -25.61 6.17
C SER A 154 -4.80 -26.55 6.89
N GLY A 155 -4.61 -26.34 8.19
CA GLY A 155 -3.90 -27.26 9.08
C GLY A 155 -4.90 -27.96 9.99
N THR A 156 -4.89 -29.29 10.02
CA THR A 156 -5.57 -30.09 11.06
C THR A 156 -4.59 -30.34 12.17
N VAL A 157 -4.96 -30.01 13.40
CA VAL A 157 -4.21 -30.42 14.60
C VAL A 157 -4.96 -31.61 15.19
N GLU A 158 -4.28 -32.77 15.28
CA GLU A 158 -4.72 -33.96 16.01
C GLU A 158 -4.23 -33.90 17.44
#